data_9616aed7b1299953074cfbb88748502a
#
_entry.id   9616aed7b1299953074cfbb88748502a
#
_cell.length_a   1.000
_cell.length_b   1.000
_cell.length_c   1.000
_cell.angle_alpha   90.00
_cell.angle_beta   90.00
_cell.angle_gamma   90.00
#
_symmetry.space_group_name_H-M   'P 1'
#
loop_
_entity.id
_entity.type
_entity.pdbx_description
1 polymer ?
#
loop_
_entity_poly.entity_id
_entity_poly.type
_entity_poly.pdbx_seq_one_letter_code
_entity_poly.pdbx_strand_id
1 'polypeptide(L)'
;KTLDNSTGQAITENAMASFYGTIDYILLNRYVFNASVRSDGSNNFGSKEQFNATWSAGFSWNIDEESWMKGKISDVISSMTLRLATGYTGGVNKSVYPVIIMKYDNTFRISDTDSYRMGTISNAPNPHLSWEKTRGIKAGLEIGFFKDRLRLQVEAYNRKGYDLVTSSRVNSAVGFISQGYNTSEQVNRGVEFTLGATILRYKDFAWNFTANA
;
A
#
# COMPACT_ATOMS: atom_id res chain seq x y z
N LYS A 1 -41.10 -33.64 -7.34
CA LYS A 1 -39.92 -33.17 -8.14
C LYS A 1 -39.33 -31.96 -7.41
N THR A 2 -38.36 -32.21 -6.56
CA THR A 2 -37.52 -31.18 -5.97
C THR A 2 -36.66 -30.58 -7.06
N LEU A 3 -36.91 -29.34 -7.42
CA LEU A 3 -35.99 -28.57 -8.24
C LEU A 3 -34.78 -28.23 -7.35
N ASP A 4 -33.68 -28.88 -7.65
CA ASP A 4 -32.39 -28.59 -7.03
C ASP A 4 -31.93 -27.22 -7.54
N ASN A 5 -32.02 -26.20 -6.69
CA ASN A 5 -31.64 -24.82 -7.02
C ASN A 5 -30.14 -24.66 -6.76
N SER A 6 -29.31 -25.43 -7.49
CA SER A 6 -27.86 -25.45 -7.36
C SER A 6 -27.13 -24.32 -8.15
N THR A 7 -27.86 -23.41 -8.78
CA THR A 7 -27.29 -22.28 -9.51
C THR A 7 -27.43 -21.01 -8.70
N GLY A 8 -26.43 -20.76 -7.84
CA GLY A 8 -26.26 -19.45 -7.23
C GLY A 8 -25.45 -18.55 -8.17
N GLN A 9 -26.03 -17.46 -8.64
CA GLN A 9 -25.30 -16.40 -9.35
C GLN A 9 -25.03 -15.27 -8.38
N ALA A 10 -23.73 -14.94 -8.18
CA ALA A 10 -23.31 -13.76 -7.47
C ALA A 10 -22.77 -12.74 -8.49
N ILE A 11 -23.37 -11.56 -8.54
CA ILE A 11 -22.91 -10.44 -9.35
C ILE A 11 -22.34 -9.40 -8.40
N THR A 12 -21.08 -9.03 -8.57
CA THR A 12 -20.42 -7.95 -7.83
C THR A 12 -19.96 -6.89 -8.82
N GLU A 13 -20.48 -5.69 -8.67
CA GLU A 13 -20.11 -4.56 -9.52
C GLU A 13 -19.19 -3.61 -8.73
N ASN A 14 -17.99 -3.38 -9.24
CA ASN A 14 -17.04 -2.42 -8.70
C ASN A 14 -16.81 -1.34 -9.74
N ALA A 15 -17.02 -0.09 -9.34
CA ALA A 15 -16.72 1.09 -10.15
C ALA A 15 -15.63 1.91 -9.49
N MET A 16 -14.62 2.30 -10.26
CA MET A 16 -13.54 3.19 -9.83
C MET A 16 -13.30 4.27 -10.87
N ALA A 17 -13.03 5.49 -10.41
CA ALA A 17 -12.60 6.61 -11.24
C ALA A 17 -11.34 7.22 -10.62
N SER A 18 -10.34 7.54 -11.46
CA SER A 18 -9.06 8.06 -10.99
C SER A 18 -8.60 9.22 -11.85
N PHE A 19 -8.11 10.28 -11.20
CA PHE A 19 -7.44 11.42 -11.82
C PHE A 19 -6.04 11.53 -11.22
N TYR A 20 -5.02 11.70 -12.04
CA TYR A 20 -3.65 11.82 -11.56
C TYR A 20 -2.84 12.83 -12.37
N GLY A 21 -1.82 13.39 -11.72
CA GLY A 21 -0.81 14.23 -12.32
C GLY A 21 0.56 13.93 -11.72
N THR A 22 1.60 14.01 -12.55
CA THR A 22 3.00 13.81 -12.15
C THR A 22 3.85 14.94 -12.67
N ILE A 23 4.87 15.32 -11.90
CA ILE A 23 5.88 16.29 -12.26
C ILE A 23 7.23 15.69 -11.94
N ASP A 24 8.12 15.65 -12.93
CA ASP A 24 9.50 15.27 -12.78
C ASP A 24 10.39 16.43 -13.24
N TYR A 25 11.32 16.85 -12.41
CA TYR A 25 12.21 17.96 -12.71
C TYR A 25 13.66 17.59 -12.38
N ILE A 26 14.54 17.74 -13.35
CA ILE A 26 15.97 17.45 -13.23
C ILE A 26 16.73 18.76 -13.35
N LEU A 27 17.46 19.13 -12.28
CA LEU A 27 18.28 20.32 -12.24
C LEU A 27 19.76 19.92 -12.27
N LEU A 28 20.50 20.47 -13.23
CA LEU A 28 21.95 20.31 -13.40
C LEU A 28 22.42 18.84 -13.48
N ASN A 29 21.56 17.90 -13.86
CA ASN A 29 21.80 16.46 -13.84
C ASN A 29 22.16 15.88 -12.44
N ARG A 30 22.00 16.67 -11.37
CA ARG A 30 22.40 16.29 -10.00
C ARG A 30 21.20 16.17 -9.07
N TYR A 31 20.24 17.08 -9.21
CA TYR A 31 19.08 17.13 -8.34
C TYR A 31 17.85 16.72 -9.12
N VAL A 32 17.20 15.66 -8.67
CA VAL A 32 15.98 15.15 -9.27
C VAL A 32 14.83 15.31 -8.28
N PHE A 33 13.82 16.04 -8.70
CA PHE A 33 12.57 16.22 -7.95
C PHE A 33 11.45 15.49 -8.67
N ASN A 34 10.69 14.70 -7.95
CA ASN A 34 9.46 14.13 -8.45
C ASN A 34 8.31 14.40 -7.50
N ALA A 35 7.15 14.64 -8.06
CA ALA A 35 5.92 14.78 -7.30
C ALA A 35 4.77 14.14 -8.06
N SER A 36 3.86 13.49 -7.34
CA SER A 36 2.64 12.97 -7.91
C SER A 36 1.46 13.27 -7.01
N VAL A 37 0.31 13.49 -7.62
CA VAL A 37 -0.97 13.60 -6.95
C VAL A 37 -1.98 12.74 -7.69
N ARG A 38 -2.82 12.03 -6.93
CA ARG A 38 -3.87 11.19 -7.49
C ARG A 38 -5.12 11.28 -6.63
N SER A 39 -6.26 11.38 -7.26
CA SER A 39 -7.57 11.30 -6.61
C SER A 39 -8.31 10.08 -7.12
N ASP A 40 -8.63 9.16 -6.23
CA ASP A 40 -9.32 7.91 -6.54
C ASP A 40 -10.71 7.91 -5.92
N GLY A 41 -11.72 7.57 -6.73
CA GLY A 41 -13.09 7.35 -6.30
C GLY A 41 -13.49 5.88 -6.43
N SER A 42 -14.23 5.36 -5.45
CA SER A 42 -14.73 3.99 -5.49
C SER A 42 -16.11 3.89 -4.86
N ASN A 43 -16.96 3.01 -5.43
CA ASN A 43 -18.27 2.68 -4.88
C ASN A 43 -18.22 1.74 -3.66
N ASN A 44 -17.02 1.25 -3.27
CA ASN A 44 -16.85 0.38 -2.11
C ASN A 44 -16.86 1.11 -0.77
N PHE A 45 -16.99 2.44 -0.78
CA PHE A 45 -17.01 3.28 0.43
C PHE A 45 -18.40 3.85 0.69
N GLY A 46 -18.60 4.33 1.93
CA GLY A 46 -19.78 5.07 2.28
C GLY A 46 -19.97 6.28 1.37
N SER A 47 -21.23 6.66 1.13
CA SER A 47 -21.59 7.72 0.18
C SER A 47 -20.94 9.09 0.46
N LYS A 48 -20.41 9.28 1.68
CA LYS A 48 -19.75 10.52 2.10
C LYS A 48 -18.23 10.55 1.86
N GLU A 49 -17.59 9.39 1.65
CA GLU A 49 -16.13 9.24 1.61
C GLU A 49 -15.67 8.50 0.36
N GLN A 50 -16.34 8.75 -0.76
CA GLN A 50 -16.06 8.02 -2.01
C GLN A 50 -14.70 8.37 -2.65
N PHE A 51 -14.25 9.62 -2.49
CA PHE A 51 -12.99 10.08 -3.08
C PHE A 51 -11.89 10.22 -2.04
N ASN A 52 -10.70 9.77 -2.38
CA ASN A 52 -9.48 9.96 -1.58
C ASN A 52 -8.37 10.53 -2.45
N ALA A 53 -7.75 11.60 -1.96
CA ALA A 53 -6.58 12.19 -2.59
C ALA A 53 -5.30 11.60 -1.99
N THR A 54 -4.40 11.13 -2.84
CA THR A 54 -3.09 10.60 -2.49
C THR A 54 -2.01 11.43 -3.15
N TRP A 55 -0.84 11.50 -2.54
CA TRP A 55 0.27 12.25 -3.09
C TRP A 55 1.61 11.63 -2.69
N SER A 56 2.63 11.85 -3.49
CA SER A 56 4.01 11.55 -3.15
C SER A 56 4.94 12.66 -3.62
N ALA A 57 6.04 12.82 -2.90
CA ALA A 57 7.14 13.68 -3.28
C ALA A 57 8.46 12.96 -3.02
N GLY A 58 9.39 13.08 -3.95
CA GLY A 58 10.73 12.51 -3.87
C GLY A 58 11.77 13.52 -4.30
N PHE A 59 12.93 13.35 -3.70
CA PHE A 59 14.14 14.08 -4.02
C PHE A 59 15.30 13.10 -4.12
N SER A 60 16.09 13.22 -5.18
CA SER A 60 17.33 12.47 -5.34
C SER A 60 18.48 13.45 -5.64
N TRP A 61 19.58 13.26 -4.95
CA TRP A 61 20.79 14.01 -5.14
C TRP A 61 21.93 13.07 -5.57
N ASN A 62 22.39 13.24 -6.80
CA ASN A 62 23.54 12.54 -7.34
C ASN A 62 24.80 13.29 -6.91
N ILE A 63 25.35 12.90 -5.77
CA ILE A 63 26.46 13.58 -5.09
C ILE A 63 27.75 13.37 -5.90
N ASP A 64 27.89 12.26 -6.59
CA ASP A 64 29.02 11.95 -7.47
C ASP A 64 29.18 12.94 -8.63
N GLU A 65 28.10 13.61 -9.04
CA GLU A 65 28.13 14.65 -10.08
C GLU A 65 28.60 16.02 -9.56
N GLU A 66 28.83 16.17 -8.26
CA GLU A 66 29.35 17.41 -7.68
C GLU A 66 30.80 17.66 -8.04
N SER A 67 31.17 18.91 -8.26
CA SER A 67 32.53 19.32 -8.68
C SER A 67 33.61 18.93 -7.65
N TRP A 68 33.27 18.94 -6.38
CA TRP A 68 34.19 18.58 -5.28
C TRP A 68 34.40 17.06 -5.15
N MET A 69 33.50 16.24 -5.69
CA MET A 69 33.64 14.78 -5.77
C MET A 69 34.54 14.34 -6.91
N LYS A 70 34.66 15.17 -7.96
CA LYS A 70 35.50 14.87 -9.13
C LYS A 70 36.98 15.04 -8.78
N GLY A 71 37.77 14.00 -8.90
CA GLY A 71 39.21 13.99 -8.61
C GLY A 71 39.62 12.75 -7.81
N LYS A 72 40.49 12.90 -6.81
CA LYS A 72 41.01 11.77 -6.03
C LYS A 72 39.91 10.95 -5.30
N ILE A 73 38.78 11.58 -4.97
CA ILE A 73 37.65 10.91 -4.31
C ILE A 73 36.94 9.97 -5.30
N SER A 74 36.81 10.37 -6.56
CA SER A 74 36.20 9.53 -7.61
C SER A 74 36.95 8.26 -7.95
N ASP A 75 38.24 8.16 -7.59
CA ASP A 75 39.00 6.92 -7.75
C ASP A 75 38.51 5.83 -6.77
N VAL A 76 37.97 6.22 -5.63
CA VAL A 76 37.46 5.32 -4.59
C VAL A 76 35.93 5.23 -4.64
N ILE A 77 35.25 6.35 -4.66
CA ILE A 77 33.77 6.44 -4.69
C ILE A 77 33.35 6.69 -6.14
N SER A 78 32.77 5.68 -6.77
CA SER A 78 32.35 5.72 -8.17
C SER A 78 30.98 6.33 -8.36
N SER A 79 30.09 6.13 -7.40
CA SER A 79 28.73 6.66 -7.40
C SER A 79 28.27 6.94 -5.98
N MET A 80 27.51 8.00 -5.79
CA MET A 80 26.92 8.33 -4.49
C MET A 80 25.61 9.08 -4.71
N THR A 81 24.52 8.47 -4.27
CA THR A 81 23.18 9.04 -4.42
C THR A 81 22.41 9.04 -3.10
N LEU A 82 21.94 10.19 -2.70
CA LEU A 82 21.01 10.36 -1.57
C LEU A 82 19.59 10.45 -2.12
N ARG A 83 18.65 9.67 -1.55
CA ARG A 83 17.24 9.69 -1.91
C ARG A 83 16.38 9.97 -0.69
N LEU A 84 15.43 10.89 -0.84
CA LEU A 84 14.42 11.19 0.16
C LEU A 84 13.04 11.05 -0.50
N ALA A 85 12.12 10.38 0.16
CA ALA A 85 10.77 10.24 -0.33
C ALA A 85 9.77 10.35 0.82
N THR A 86 8.65 11.01 0.55
CA THR A 86 7.52 11.07 1.47
C THR A 86 6.24 10.99 0.68
N GLY A 87 5.19 10.51 1.31
CA GLY A 87 3.91 10.43 0.63
C GLY A 87 2.80 9.96 1.55
N TYR A 88 1.63 10.07 0.98
CA TYR A 88 0.37 9.67 1.57
C TYR A 88 -0.36 8.79 0.58
N THR A 89 -0.73 7.59 0.99
CA THR A 89 -1.46 6.62 0.16
C THR A 89 -2.75 6.19 0.84
N GLY A 90 -3.77 5.91 0.04
CA GLY A 90 -5.02 5.32 0.47
C GLY A 90 -5.10 3.84 0.14
N GLY A 91 -5.74 3.06 1.01
CA GLY A 91 -6.03 1.65 0.81
C GLY A 91 -7.52 1.35 0.94
N VAL A 92 -7.98 0.31 0.26
CA VAL A 92 -9.36 -0.18 0.32
C VAL A 92 -9.39 -1.50 1.06
N ASN A 93 -10.11 -1.58 2.16
CA ASN A 93 -10.40 -2.86 2.79
C ASN A 93 -11.64 -3.49 2.15
N LYS A 94 -11.42 -4.50 1.30
CA LYS A 94 -12.48 -5.18 0.56
C LYS A 94 -13.31 -6.18 1.41
N SER A 95 -12.92 -6.38 2.67
CA SER A 95 -13.59 -7.32 3.58
C SER A 95 -14.74 -6.69 4.34
N VAL A 96 -14.89 -5.36 4.28
CA VAL A 96 -15.92 -4.61 5.00
C VAL A 96 -16.77 -3.83 4.00
N TYR A 97 -18.07 -3.84 4.20
CA TYR A 97 -19.03 -3.23 3.30
C TYR A 97 -19.78 -2.09 4.01
N PRO A 98 -20.02 -0.95 3.33
CA PRO A 98 -20.77 0.16 3.90
C PRO A 98 -22.28 -0.09 3.99
N VAL A 99 -22.75 -1.16 3.33
CA VAL A 99 -24.17 -1.51 3.18
C VAL A 99 -24.54 -2.74 3.98
N ILE A 100 -25.85 -2.91 4.22
CA ILE A 100 -26.40 -4.10 4.86
C ILE A 100 -26.24 -5.30 3.91
N ILE A 101 -25.64 -6.38 4.42
CA ILE A 101 -25.63 -7.66 3.73
C ILE A 101 -26.57 -8.62 4.45
N MET A 102 -27.57 -9.11 3.73
CA MET A 102 -28.51 -10.13 4.22
C MET A 102 -28.13 -11.48 3.67
N LYS A 103 -28.04 -12.46 4.54
CA LYS A 103 -27.97 -13.88 4.16
C LYS A 103 -29.34 -14.51 4.35
N TYR A 104 -29.77 -15.26 3.36
CA TYR A 104 -31.01 -16.03 3.45
C TYR A 104 -30.66 -17.49 3.75
N ASP A 105 -31.13 -17.97 4.89
CA ASP A 105 -30.95 -19.36 5.28
C ASP A 105 -32.28 -20.12 5.05
N ASN A 106 -32.17 -21.32 4.46
CA ASN A 106 -33.34 -22.15 4.15
C ASN A 106 -33.71 -23.12 5.29
N THR A 107 -33.06 -22.97 6.45
CA THR A 107 -33.12 -24.01 7.50
C THR A 107 -34.19 -23.81 8.55
N PHE A 108 -34.96 -22.74 8.50
CA PHE A 108 -36.06 -22.57 9.45
C PHE A 108 -37.29 -23.38 8.99
N ARG A 109 -37.48 -24.57 9.60
CA ARG A 109 -38.63 -25.43 9.40
C ARG A 109 -39.58 -25.24 10.55
N ILE A 110 -40.84 -24.85 10.26
CA ILE A 110 -41.93 -24.81 11.23
C ILE A 110 -42.64 -26.15 11.30
N SER A 111 -42.62 -26.91 10.18
CA SER A 111 -43.12 -28.28 10.08
C SER A 111 -42.33 -29.04 9.03
N ASP A 112 -42.55 -30.36 8.94
CA ASP A 112 -41.91 -31.22 7.90
C ASP A 112 -42.29 -30.84 6.47
N THR A 113 -43.35 -30.07 6.29
CA THR A 113 -43.92 -29.64 5.00
C THR A 113 -43.60 -28.18 4.64
N ASP A 114 -43.38 -27.32 5.62
CA ASP A 114 -43.27 -25.88 5.41
C ASP A 114 -41.87 -25.38 5.78
N SER A 115 -41.11 -24.93 4.78
CA SER A 115 -39.82 -24.28 4.95
C SER A 115 -39.92 -22.80 4.60
N TYR A 116 -39.56 -21.95 5.54
CA TYR A 116 -39.48 -20.51 5.34
C TYR A 116 -38.04 -20.06 5.19
N ARG A 117 -37.78 -19.13 4.26
CA ARG A 117 -36.50 -18.45 4.16
C ARG A 117 -36.40 -17.37 5.22
N MET A 118 -35.50 -17.54 6.15
CA MET A 118 -35.19 -16.51 7.13
C MET A 118 -34.01 -15.68 6.65
N GLY A 119 -34.21 -14.36 6.50
CA GLY A 119 -33.13 -13.43 6.22
C GLY A 119 -32.45 -13.03 7.52
N THR A 120 -31.15 -13.29 7.64
CA THR A 120 -30.30 -12.78 8.73
C THR A 120 -29.39 -11.70 8.19
N ILE A 121 -29.26 -10.60 8.91
CA ILE A 121 -28.31 -9.55 8.57
C ILE A 121 -26.93 -10.04 9.01
N SER A 122 -26.03 -10.20 8.04
CA SER A 122 -24.67 -10.71 8.29
C SER A 122 -23.63 -9.63 8.51
N ASN A 123 -23.94 -8.39 8.11
CA ASN A 123 -23.02 -7.26 8.26
C ASN A 123 -23.77 -6.00 8.64
N ALA A 124 -23.28 -5.32 9.68
CA ALA A 124 -23.79 -4.02 10.09
C ALA A 124 -23.34 -2.93 9.09
N PRO A 125 -24.24 -2.06 8.62
CA PRO A 125 -23.86 -0.98 7.70
C PRO A 125 -23.02 0.07 8.42
N ASN A 126 -22.00 0.60 7.76
CA ASN A 126 -21.28 1.77 8.23
C ASN A 126 -21.14 2.82 7.10
N PRO A 127 -22.03 3.83 7.03
CA PRO A 127 -21.97 4.86 6.00
C PRO A 127 -20.75 5.79 6.13
N HIS A 128 -20.04 5.75 7.25
CA HIS A 128 -18.80 6.50 7.53
C HIS A 128 -17.53 5.67 7.27
N LEU A 129 -17.68 4.49 6.68
CA LEU A 129 -16.51 3.71 6.29
C LEU A 129 -15.70 4.48 5.26
N SER A 130 -14.44 4.74 5.58
CA SER A 130 -13.52 5.53 4.75
C SER A 130 -12.28 4.74 4.34
N TRP A 131 -11.46 5.36 3.50
CA TRP A 131 -10.19 4.82 3.07
C TRP A 131 -9.23 4.62 4.24
N GLU A 132 -8.54 3.49 4.26
CA GLU A 132 -7.35 3.31 5.08
C GLU A 132 -6.24 4.20 4.56
N LYS A 133 -5.47 4.79 5.45
CA LYS A 133 -4.50 5.83 5.12
C LYS A 133 -3.11 5.43 5.59
N THR A 134 -2.10 5.65 4.76
CA THR A 134 -0.70 5.41 5.14
C THR A 134 0.15 6.60 4.75
N ARG A 135 0.82 7.19 5.74
CA ARG A 135 1.87 8.17 5.52
C ARG A 135 3.24 7.50 5.68
N GLY A 136 4.13 7.73 4.72
CA GLY A 136 5.49 7.21 4.74
C GLY A 136 6.54 8.28 4.55
N ILE A 137 7.68 8.10 5.22
CA ILE A 137 8.92 8.84 4.98
C ILE A 137 10.01 7.78 4.80
N LYS A 138 10.82 7.93 3.77
CA LYS A 138 11.93 7.06 3.44
C LYS A 138 13.16 7.90 3.09
N ALA A 139 14.31 7.53 3.63
CA ALA A 139 15.61 8.07 3.27
C ALA A 139 16.54 6.92 2.86
N GLY A 140 17.25 7.07 1.77
CA GLY A 140 18.18 6.07 1.26
C GLY A 140 19.48 6.70 0.82
N LEU A 141 20.59 6.05 1.13
CA LEU A 141 21.93 6.39 0.66
C LEU A 141 22.50 5.19 -0.07
N GLU A 142 22.92 5.38 -1.30
CA GLU A 142 23.58 4.40 -2.13
C GLU A 142 25.00 4.88 -2.45
N ILE A 143 26.01 4.04 -2.22
CA ILE A 143 27.41 4.33 -2.48
C ILE A 143 28.02 3.18 -3.25
N GLY A 144 28.62 3.49 -4.39
CA GLY A 144 29.43 2.57 -5.17
C GLY A 144 30.92 2.87 -4.99
N PHE A 145 31.70 1.84 -4.77
CA PHE A 145 33.16 1.94 -4.60
C PHE A 145 33.88 1.15 -5.69
N PHE A 146 35.09 1.61 -6.04
CA PHE A 146 36.02 0.92 -6.93
C PHE A 146 35.40 0.54 -8.30
N LYS A 147 34.84 1.53 -8.99
CA LYS A 147 34.14 1.35 -10.28
C LYS A 147 32.95 0.40 -10.11
N ASP A 148 32.18 0.62 -9.04
CA ASP A 148 30.97 -0.14 -8.67
C ASP A 148 31.20 -1.63 -8.39
N ARG A 149 32.44 -2.01 -8.05
CA ARG A 149 32.70 -3.37 -7.60
C ARG A 149 32.12 -3.69 -6.24
N LEU A 150 32.01 -2.67 -5.38
CA LEU A 150 31.34 -2.77 -4.10
C LEU A 150 30.25 -1.72 -4.06
N ARG A 151 29.02 -2.11 -3.74
CA ARG A 151 27.85 -1.24 -3.58
C ARG A 151 27.27 -1.42 -2.20
N LEU A 152 27.09 -0.33 -1.49
CA LEU A 152 26.42 -0.25 -0.21
C LEU A 152 25.14 0.58 -0.38
N GLN A 153 24.02 0.02 0.06
CA GLN A 153 22.77 0.73 0.13
C GLN A 153 22.26 0.66 1.56
N VAL A 154 21.89 1.81 2.11
CA VAL A 154 21.27 1.93 3.43
C VAL A 154 19.96 2.67 3.26
N GLU A 155 18.89 2.07 3.73
CA GLU A 155 17.55 2.68 3.68
C GLU A 155 16.94 2.72 5.07
N ALA A 156 16.42 3.87 5.45
CA ALA A 156 15.63 4.05 6.68
C ALA A 156 14.21 4.48 6.32
N TYR A 157 13.22 3.88 6.97
CA TYR A 157 11.83 4.21 6.73
C TYR A 157 11.01 4.31 8.01
N ASN A 158 9.98 5.14 7.95
CA ASN A 158 8.92 5.22 8.94
C ASN A 158 7.59 5.32 8.23
N ARG A 159 6.72 4.33 8.44
CA ARG A 159 5.36 4.27 7.88
C ARG A 159 4.37 4.24 9.01
N LYS A 160 3.38 5.14 8.96
CA LYS A 160 2.25 5.16 9.88
C LYS A 160 0.96 4.93 9.08
N GLY A 161 0.33 3.77 9.28
CA GLY A 161 -1.04 3.49 8.88
C GLY A 161 -2.00 4.03 9.94
N TYR A 162 -3.05 4.71 9.52
CA TYR A 162 -4.11 5.22 10.37
C TYR A 162 -5.46 5.11 9.65
N ASP A 163 -6.54 5.26 10.41
CA ASP A 163 -7.89 4.97 9.92
C ASP A 163 -8.01 3.55 9.35
N LEU A 164 -7.22 2.59 9.86
CA LEU A 164 -7.30 1.20 9.44
C LEU A 164 -8.61 0.59 9.93
N VAL A 165 -9.25 -0.18 9.05
CA VAL A 165 -10.54 -0.79 9.36
C VAL A 165 -10.34 -1.99 10.28
N THR A 166 -11.00 -1.95 11.42
CA THR A 166 -11.06 -3.07 12.35
C THR A 166 -12.50 -3.37 12.75
N SER A 167 -12.77 -4.65 13.05
CA SER A 167 -14.07 -5.07 13.55
C SER A 167 -14.12 -4.83 15.05
N SER A 168 -15.06 -3.98 15.49
CA SER A 168 -15.30 -3.70 16.90
C SER A 168 -16.63 -4.29 17.34
N ARG A 169 -16.68 -4.81 18.58
CA ARG A 169 -17.94 -5.28 19.17
C ARG A 169 -18.85 -4.10 19.41
N VAL A 170 -20.13 -4.27 19.06
CA VAL A 170 -21.19 -3.31 19.33
C VAL A 170 -22.19 -3.90 20.31
N ASN A 171 -23.02 -3.05 20.90
CA ASN A 171 -24.08 -3.53 21.77
C ASN A 171 -25.06 -4.40 20.96
N SER A 172 -25.26 -5.65 21.38
CA SER A 172 -26.14 -6.59 20.68
C SER A 172 -27.59 -6.14 20.60
N ALA A 173 -28.00 -5.16 21.40
CA ALA A 173 -29.34 -4.54 21.32
C ALA A 173 -29.59 -3.84 19.96
N VAL A 174 -28.55 -3.50 19.19
CA VAL A 174 -28.67 -2.93 17.82
C VAL A 174 -28.86 -4.00 16.75
N GLY A 175 -28.90 -5.28 17.12
CA GLY A 175 -29.11 -6.40 16.19
C GLY A 175 -27.81 -6.95 15.55
N PHE A 176 -26.63 -6.46 15.96
CA PHE A 176 -25.33 -6.91 15.47
C PHE A 176 -24.38 -7.19 16.62
N ILE A 177 -23.43 -8.10 16.39
CA ILE A 177 -22.37 -8.41 17.36
C ILE A 177 -21.14 -7.55 17.13
N SER A 178 -20.86 -7.22 15.86
CA SER A 178 -19.68 -6.44 15.47
C SER A 178 -19.97 -5.56 14.25
N GLN A 179 -19.16 -4.50 14.13
CA GLN A 179 -19.21 -3.57 13.01
C GLN A 179 -17.80 -3.11 12.67
N GLY A 180 -17.53 -2.85 11.38
CA GLY A 180 -16.26 -2.30 10.92
C GLY A 180 -16.18 -0.79 11.13
N TYR A 181 -15.07 -0.33 11.72
CA TYR A 181 -14.76 1.08 11.95
C TYR A 181 -13.32 1.39 11.56
N ASN A 182 -13.08 2.62 11.10
CA ASN A 182 -11.74 3.14 10.84
C ASN A 182 -11.13 3.68 12.15
N THR A 183 -10.62 2.80 13.02
CA THR A 183 -10.17 3.16 14.37
C THR A 183 -8.77 2.66 14.74
N SER A 184 -8.16 1.83 13.90
CA SER A 184 -6.84 1.26 14.20
C SER A 184 -5.70 2.06 13.58
N GLU A 185 -4.56 2.02 14.28
CA GLU A 185 -3.31 2.59 13.81
C GLU A 185 -2.21 1.51 13.83
N GLN A 186 -1.27 1.63 12.89
CA GLN A 186 -0.08 0.78 12.82
C GLN A 186 1.14 1.62 12.49
N VAL A 187 2.23 1.41 13.21
CA VAL A 187 3.52 2.05 12.92
C VAL A 187 4.54 0.97 12.56
N ASN A 188 5.21 1.18 11.44
CA ASN A 188 6.29 0.32 10.95
C ASN A 188 7.53 1.19 10.69
N ARG A 189 8.65 0.86 11.34
CA ARG A 189 9.92 1.55 11.22
C ARG A 189 11.03 0.53 11.04
N GLY A 190 11.98 0.85 10.20
CA GLY A 190 13.13 -0.03 10.00
C GLY A 190 14.28 0.68 9.32
N VAL A 191 15.40 -0.02 9.35
CA VAL A 191 16.60 0.30 8.59
C VAL A 191 16.99 -0.98 7.86
N GLU A 192 17.25 -0.85 6.58
CA GLU A 192 17.63 -1.95 5.69
C GLU A 192 19.02 -1.68 5.14
N PHE A 193 19.85 -2.71 5.08
CA PHE A 193 21.19 -2.68 4.51
C PHE A 193 21.28 -3.66 3.37
N THR A 194 21.83 -3.22 2.26
CA THR A 194 22.16 -4.09 1.12
C THR A 194 23.63 -3.88 0.77
N LEU A 195 24.38 -4.97 0.75
CA LEU A 195 25.77 -5.00 0.31
C LEU A 195 25.89 -5.87 -0.94
N GLY A 196 26.31 -5.27 -2.04
CA GLY A 196 26.63 -5.96 -3.29
C GLY A 196 28.13 -5.91 -3.59
N ALA A 197 28.73 -7.03 -3.95
CA ALA A 197 30.13 -7.09 -4.32
C ALA A 197 30.36 -7.92 -5.59
N THR A 198 31.12 -7.39 -6.54
CA THR A 198 31.64 -8.14 -7.67
C THR A 198 33.03 -8.64 -7.29
N ILE A 199 33.09 -9.90 -6.81
CA ILE A 199 34.33 -10.52 -6.29
C ILE A 199 35.31 -10.79 -7.41
N LEU A 200 34.81 -11.34 -8.51
CA LEU A 200 35.63 -11.69 -9.67
C LEU A 200 34.89 -11.30 -10.96
N ARG A 201 35.64 -10.69 -11.88
CA ARG A 201 35.16 -10.42 -13.24
C ARG A 201 36.30 -10.68 -14.22
N TYR A 202 36.14 -11.71 -15.04
CA TYR A 202 37.14 -12.09 -16.03
C TYR A 202 36.44 -12.55 -17.32
N LYS A 203 36.68 -11.84 -18.43
CA LYS A 203 36.07 -12.12 -19.76
C LYS A 203 34.56 -12.49 -19.64
N ASP A 204 34.28 -13.78 -19.78
CA ASP A 204 32.89 -14.32 -19.80
C ASP A 204 32.41 -14.82 -18.42
N PHE A 205 33.22 -14.63 -17.35
CA PHE A 205 32.92 -15.06 -16.00
C PHE A 205 32.78 -13.88 -15.04
N ALA A 206 31.68 -13.81 -14.31
CA ALA A 206 31.47 -12.84 -13.23
C ALA A 206 30.93 -13.54 -11.99
N TRP A 207 31.54 -13.28 -10.83
CA TRP A 207 31.07 -13.74 -9.55
C TRP A 207 30.63 -12.55 -8.72
N ASN A 208 29.31 -12.50 -8.45
CA ASN A 208 28.69 -11.46 -7.67
C ASN A 208 28.16 -12.03 -6.36
N PHE A 209 28.25 -11.25 -5.30
CA PHE A 209 27.73 -11.55 -3.97
C PHE A 209 26.79 -10.44 -3.57
N THR A 210 25.65 -10.79 -2.94
CA THR A 210 24.71 -9.82 -2.37
C THR A 210 24.25 -10.32 -1.00
N ALA A 211 24.27 -9.42 -0.02
CA ALA A 211 23.76 -9.65 1.32
C ALA A 211 22.77 -8.55 1.69
N ASN A 212 21.66 -8.94 2.34
CA ASN A 212 20.63 -8.04 2.84
C ASN A 212 20.42 -8.30 4.33
N ALA A 213 20.17 -7.23 5.11
CA ALA A 213 19.87 -7.29 6.54
C ALA A 213 18.82 -6.25 6.92
#